data_77985a4788286d707254bb306e5190e7
#
_entry.id   77985a4788286d707254bb306e5190e7
#
_cell.length_a   1.000
_cell.length_b   1.000
_cell.length_c   1.000
_cell.angle_alpha   90.00
_cell.angle_beta   90.00
_cell.angle_gamma   90.00
#
_symmetry.space_group_name_H-M   'P 1'
#
loop_
_entity.id
_entity.type
_entity.pdbx_description
1 polymer ?
#
loop_
_entity_poly.entity_id
_entity_poly.type
_entity_poly.pdbx_seq_one_letter_code
_entity_poly.pdbx_strand_id
1 'polypeptide(L)'
;MKFYFIRHAPTYANKSGIMVNGYENADIDIHDKPEDWEERVGQYIPEEARRVIISSPTRRCLSTSKMLFGRYPDEVTEALGEFDCKNLGNRKFWEISEEEFNSLVYLPSSTMAKRANEILTDVGNLIKKEHNTDSVVAISHGMIIRYLYHYITGHPDVSAYDIINSKGYAFSNLDLLVADVNPGVCNLVFSYHYSKPMERK
;
A
#
# COMPACT_ATOMS: atom_id res chain seq x y z
N MET A 1 16.02 -3.27 -7.41
CA MET A 1 15.38 -3.13 -6.07
C MET A 1 14.07 -3.88 -6.07
N LYS A 2 13.90 -4.80 -5.14
CA LYS A 2 12.64 -5.53 -5.00
C LYS A 2 11.84 -4.98 -3.81
N PHE A 3 10.62 -4.52 -4.09
CA PHE A 3 9.69 -4.01 -3.08
C PHE A 3 8.65 -5.04 -2.72
N TYR A 4 8.39 -5.18 -1.43
CA TYR A 4 7.31 -5.96 -0.84
C TYR A 4 6.32 -5.00 -0.19
N PHE A 5 5.36 -4.49 -0.98
CA PHE A 5 4.36 -3.54 -0.51
C PHE A 5 3.26 -4.27 0.25
N ILE A 6 3.03 -3.86 1.49
CA ILE A 6 1.95 -4.37 2.34
C ILE A 6 0.98 -3.22 2.62
N ARG A 7 -0.32 -3.44 2.36
CA ARG A 7 -1.33 -2.52 2.83
C ARG A 7 -1.46 -2.64 4.35
N HIS A 8 -1.51 -1.50 5.04
CA HIS A 8 -1.67 -1.46 6.50
C HIS A 8 -2.81 -2.37 6.99
N ALA A 9 -2.73 -2.82 8.23
CA ALA A 9 -3.75 -3.65 8.89
C ALA A 9 -5.11 -2.93 8.98
N PRO A 10 -6.22 -3.67 9.13
CA PRO A 10 -7.54 -3.07 9.24
C PRO A 10 -7.62 -2.10 10.41
N THR A 11 -8.04 -0.86 10.15
CA THR A 11 -8.41 0.09 11.18
C THR A 11 -9.84 -0.18 11.65
N TYR A 12 -10.21 0.36 12.81
CA TYR A 12 -11.62 0.32 13.27
C TYR A 12 -12.58 0.94 12.25
N ALA A 13 -12.15 2.01 11.57
CA ALA A 13 -12.92 2.64 10.50
C ALA A 13 -13.07 1.71 9.28
N ASN A 14 -12.00 1.01 8.87
CA ASN A 14 -12.09 0.05 7.78
C ASN A 14 -13.06 -1.09 8.08
N LYS A 15 -13.06 -1.60 9.33
CA LYS A 15 -14.01 -2.65 9.78
C LYS A 15 -15.48 -2.16 9.69
N SER A 16 -15.70 -0.85 9.80
CA SER A 16 -17.01 -0.20 9.67
C SER A 16 -17.34 0.26 8.23
N GLY A 17 -16.44 0.02 7.26
CA GLY A 17 -16.60 0.46 5.87
C GLY A 17 -16.47 1.97 5.66
N ILE A 18 -15.90 2.68 6.64
CA ILE A 18 -15.72 4.13 6.60
C ILE A 18 -14.37 4.46 5.96
N MET A 19 -14.38 5.41 5.04
CA MET A 19 -13.15 5.96 4.46
C MET A 19 -12.38 6.75 5.51
N VAL A 20 -11.10 6.43 5.64
CA VAL A 20 -10.16 7.19 6.46
C VAL A 20 -9.36 8.07 5.53
N ASN A 21 -9.34 9.35 5.80
CA ASN A 21 -8.50 10.30 5.09
C ASN A 21 -7.01 9.97 5.26
N GLY A 22 -6.18 10.32 4.26
CA GLY A 22 -4.76 10.01 4.21
C GLY A 22 -4.02 10.25 5.53
N TYR A 23 -4.26 11.39 6.15
CA TYR A 23 -3.56 11.83 7.37
C TYR A 23 -4.34 11.64 8.69
N GLU A 24 -5.57 11.13 8.64
CA GLU A 24 -6.29 10.83 9.87
C GLU A 24 -5.60 9.71 10.65
N ASN A 25 -5.44 9.93 11.95
CA ASN A 25 -4.89 8.93 12.87
C ASN A 25 -5.94 7.87 13.20
N ALA A 26 -6.17 6.99 12.23
CA ALA A 26 -6.99 5.81 12.47
C ALA A 26 -6.12 4.72 13.09
N ASP A 27 -6.53 4.25 14.25
CA ASP A 27 -5.82 3.21 14.98
C ASP A 27 -6.17 1.81 14.47
N ILE A 28 -5.19 0.93 14.57
CA ILE A 28 -5.36 -0.52 14.44
C ILE A 28 -5.21 -1.15 15.82
N ASP A 29 -5.78 -2.33 16.00
CA ASP A 29 -5.44 -3.16 17.15
C ASP A 29 -4.14 -3.90 16.86
N ILE A 30 -3.07 -3.53 17.57
CA ILE A 30 -1.75 -4.14 17.40
C ILE A 30 -1.68 -5.59 17.91
N HIS A 31 -2.66 -6.02 18.69
CA HIS A 31 -2.78 -7.39 19.19
C HIS A 31 -3.62 -8.29 18.27
N ASP A 32 -4.30 -7.70 17.29
CA ASP A 32 -5.14 -8.41 16.31
C ASP A 32 -4.32 -8.84 15.09
N LYS A 33 -3.12 -9.40 15.31
CA LYS A 33 -2.34 -10.02 14.24
C LYS A 33 -3.04 -11.32 13.84
N PRO A 34 -3.41 -11.47 12.55
CA PRO A 34 -4.00 -12.73 12.11
C PRO A 34 -2.99 -13.87 12.26
N GLU A 35 -3.40 -14.95 12.93
CA GLU A 35 -2.53 -16.10 13.25
C GLU A 35 -1.97 -16.77 11.99
N ASP A 36 -2.74 -16.80 10.91
CA ASP A 36 -2.39 -17.41 9.62
C ASP A 36 -1.69 -16.45 8.63
N TRP A 37 -1.43 -15.18 9.03
CA TRP A 37 -0.83 -14.20 8.11
C TRP A 37 0.56 -14.63 7.64
N GLU A 38 1.38 -15.18 8.54
CA GLU A 38 2.73 -15.63 8.19
C GLU A 38 2.69 -16.78 7.19
N GLU A 39 1.81 -17.76 7.40
CA GLU A 39 1.64 -18.88 6.48
C GLU A 39 1.08 -18.44 5.12
N ARG A 40 0.14 -17.50 5.10
CA ARG A 40 -0.55 -17.08 3.88
C ARG A 40 0.21 -16.03 3.09
N VAL A 41 0.80 -15.05 3.75
CA VAL A 41 1.43 -13.87 3.11
C VAL A 41 2.91 -13.76 3.47
N GLY A 42 3.23 -13.85 4.75
CA GLY A 42 4.57 -13.63 5.27
C GLY A 42 5.61 -14.53 4.63
N GLN A 43 5.28 -15.80 4.35
CA GLN A 43 6.18 -16.75 3.70
C GLN A 43 6.74 -16.28 2.34
N TYR A 44 6.06 -15.34 1.67
CA TYR A 44 6.53 -14.79 0.39
C TYR A 44 7.49 -13.61 0.54
N ILE A 45 7.75 -13.18 1.78
CA ILE A 45 8.66 -12.09 2.10
C ILE A 45 9.94 -12.70 2.69
N PRO A 46 11.02 -12.77 1.92
CA PRO A 46 12.25 -13.40 2.40
C PRO A 46 12.88 -12.60 3.54
N GLU A 47 13.67 -13.27 4.38
CA GLU A 47 14.30 -12.67 5.57
C GLU A 47 15.19 -11.47 5.23
N GLU A 48 15.89 -11.51 4.09
CA GLU A 48 16.70 -10.37 3.65
C GLU A 48 15.86 -9.11 3.39
N ALA A 49 14.64 -9.25 2.86
CA ALA A 49 13.74 -8.10 2.66
C ALA A 49 13.18 -7.56 3.98
N ARG A 50 13.02 -8.41 4.99
CA ARG A 50 12.53 -8.03 6.31
C ARG A 50 13.57 -7.25 7.13
N ARG A 51 14.84 -7.23 6.70
CA ARG A 51 15.91 -6.49 7.40
C ARG A 51 15.69 -5.00 7.35
N VAL A 52 15.09 -4.50 6.27
CA VAL A 52 14.78 -3.08 6.11
C VAL A 52 13.28 -2.93 5.87
N ILE A 53 12.63 -2.17 6.74
CA ILE A 53 11.20 -1.84 6.66
C ILE A 53 11.08 -0.35 6.50
N ILE A 54 10.40 0.08 5.44
CA ILE A 54 10.02 1.47 5.24
C ILE A 54 8.50 1.63 5.37
N SER A 55 8.03 2.80 5.75
CA SER A 55 6.62 3.02 6.01
C SER A 55 6.15 4.42 5.68
N SER A 56 4.86 4.53 5.35
CA SER A 56 4.12 5.77 5.48
C SER A 56 4.18 6.30 6.92
N PRO A 57 4.20 7.64 7.15
CA PRO A 57 4.24 8.23 8.49
C PRO A 57 2.95 8.04 9.27
N THR A 58 1.89 7.53 8.66
CA THR A 58 0.61 7.38 9.35
C THR A 58 0.67 6.32 10.44
N ARG A 59 -0.01 6.60 11.55
CA ARG A 59 -0.02 5.73 12.74
C ARG A 59 -0.42 4.29 12.42
N ARG A 60 -1.41 4.08 11.55
CA ARG A 60 -1.84 2.74 11.11
C ARG A 60 -0.74 1.95 10.40
N CYS A 61 0.10 2.61 9.60
CA CYS A 61 1.22 1.96 8.93
C CYS A 61 2.36 1.63 9.91
N LEU A 62 2.72 2.57 10.78
CA LEU A 62 3.73 2.37 11.83
C LEU A 62 3.33 1.22 12.77
N SER A 63 2.07 1.21 13.20
CA SER A 63 1.53 0.14 14.06
C SER A 63 1.45 -1.21 13.34
N THR A 64 1.22 -1.22 12.01
CA THR A 64 1.26 -2.44 11.21
C THR A 64 2.66 -3.05 11.18
N SER A 65 3.71 -2.23 11.05
CA SER A 65 5.09 -2.72 11.17
C SER A 65 5.33 -3.41 12.52
N LYS A 66 4.93 -2.74 13.60
CA LYS A 66 5.07 -3.29 14.96
C LYS A 66 4.28 -4.59 15.13
N MET A 67 3.06 -4.68 14.58
CA MET A 67 2.20 -5.85 14.65
C MET A 67 2.80 -7.04 13.88
N LEU A 68 3.24 -6.84 12.64
CA LEU A 68 3.68 -7.93 11.76
C LEU A 68 5.11 -8.39 12.06
N PHE A 69 6.02 -7.45 12.33
CA PHE A 69 7.46 -7.70 12.42
C PHE A 69 8.04 -7.48 13.82
N GLY A 70 7.21 -7.15 14.81
CA GLY A 70 7.64 -6.92 16.20
C GLY A 70 8.42 -5.62 16.43
N ARG A 71 8.65 -4.80 15.39
CA ARG A 71 9.43 -3.55 15.45
C ARG A 71 8.82 -2.45 14.60
N TYR A 72 9.18 -1.21 14.90
CA TYR A 72 8.84 -0.07 14.05
C TYR A 72 9.70 -0.06 12.78
N PRO A 73 9.26 0.66 11.71
CA PRO A 73 10.05 0.76 10.49
C PRO A 73 11.40 1.44 10.72
N ASP A 74 12.38 1.10 9.90
CA ASP A 74 13.72 1.70 9.92
C ASP A 74 13.70 3.10 9.33
N GLU A 75 12.86 3.29 8.28
CA GLU A 75 12.69 4.57 7.60
C GLU A 75 11.21 4.91 7.43
N VAL A 76 10.91 6.20 7.49
CA VAL A 76 9.57 6.75 7.29
C VAL A 76 9.59 7.77 6.18
N THR A 77 8.69 7.64 5.20
CA THR A 77 8.64 8.55 4.06
C THR A 77 7.23 8.95 3.68
N GLU A 78 7.03 10.24 3.40
CA GLU A 78 5.76 10.78 2.89
C GLU A 78 5.40 10.22 1.50
N ALA A 79 6.39 9.75 0.72
CA ALA A 79 6.15 9.13 -0.57
C ALA A 79 5.19 7.92 -0.47
N LEU A 80 5.23 7.18 0.64
CA LEU A 80 4.33 6.06 0.93
C LEU A 80 3.00 6.48 1.57
N GLY A 81 2.78 7.79 1.78
CA GLY A 81 1.54 8.33 2.35
C GLY A 81 0.34 8.17 1.39
N GLU A 82 -0.87 7.99 1.95
CA GLU A 82 -2.08 7.88 1.15
C GLU A 82 -2.38 9.20 0.42
N PHE A 83 -3.05 9.09 -0.71
CA PHE A 83 -3.58 10.28 -1.38
C PHE A 83 -4.60 10.99 -0.50
N ASP A 84 -4.57 12.33 -0.58
CA ASP A 84 -5.43 13.18 0.21
C ASP A 84 -6.85 13.25 -0.38
N CYS A 85 -7.78 12.64 0.32
CA CYS A 85 -9.21 12.65 -0.02
C CYS A 85 -10.00 13.41 1.07
N LYS A 86 -9.51 14.56 1.51
CA LYS A 86 -10.02 15.34 2.66
C LYS A 86 -11.53 15.42 2.76
N ASN A 87 -12.18 15.66 1.63
CA ASN A 87 -13.61 15.91 1.59
C ASN A 87 -14.47 14.63 1.62
N LEU A 88 -13.83 13.47 1.59
CA LEU A 88 -14.49 12.16 1.59
C LEU A 88 -14.36 11.40 2.92
N GLY A 89 -13.63 11.95 3.88
CA GLY A 89 -13.45 11.32 5.19
C GLY A 89 -14.78 11.10 5.92
N ASN A 90 -14.86 10.02 6.71
CA ASN A 90 -16.02 9.60 7.49
C ASN A 90 -17.26 9.19 6.68
N ARG A 91 -17.14 8.97 5.37
CA ARG A 91 -18.21 8.44 4.51
C ARG A 91 -17.93 6.99 4.13
N LYS A 92 -18.99 6.27 3.85
CA LYS A 92 -18.88 4.93 3.28
C LYS A 92 -18.58 5.05 1.79
N PHE A 93 -17.53 4.39 1.30
CA PHE A 93 -17.10 4.58 -0.09
C PHE A 93 -18.13 4.07 -1.14
N TRP A 94 -19.04 3.17 -0.79
CA TRP A 94 -20.11 2.74 -1.69
C TRP A 94 -21.29 3.74 -1.77
N GLU A 95 -21.29 4.80 -0.95
CA GLU A 95 -22.26 5.88 -0.96
C GLU A 95 -21.80 7.07 -1.80
N ILE A 96 -20.59 7.01 -2.39
CA ILE A 96 -19.97 8.11 -3.13
C ILE A 96 -20.09 7.81 -4.62
N SER A 97 -20.83 8.67 -5.37
CA SER A 97 -20.87 8.57 -6.82
C SER A 97 -19.57 9.05 -7.48
N GLU A 98 -19.37 8.66 -8.75
CA GLU A 98 -18.21 9.11 -9.53
C GLU A 98 -18.18 10.64 -9.67
N GLU A 99 -19.32 11.24 -9.98
CA GLU A 99 -19.45 12.69 -10.13
C GLU A 99 -19.08 13.41 -8.83
N GLU A 100 -19.59 12.94 -7.71
CA GLU A 100 -19.27 13.48 -6.40
C GLU A 100 -17.79 13.29 -6.05
N PHE A 101 -17.23 12.09 -6.28
CA PHE A 101 -15.83 11.84 -6.04
C PHE A 101 -14.96 12.81 -6.84
N ASN A 102 -15.19 12.93 -8.14
CA ASN A 102 -14.41 13.80 -9.02
C ASN A 102 -14.57 15.29 -8.69
N SER A 103 -15.68 15.70 -8.10
CA SER A 103 -15.90 17.08 -7.65
C SER A 103 -15.14 17.41 -6.35
N LEU A 104 -14.95 16.41 -5.47
CA LEU A 104 -14.33 16.58 -4.15
C LEU A 104 -12.83 16.25 -4.13
N VAL A 105 -12.39 15.38 -5.04
CA VAL A 105 -11.00 14.90 -5.10
C VAL A 105 -10.40 15.25 -6.45
N TYR A 106 -9.54 16.25 -6.47
CA TYR A 106 -8.73 16.54 -7.64
C TYR A 106 -7.39 15.80 -7.54
N LEU A 107 -7.33 14.64 -8.18
CA LEU A 107 -6.13 13.81 -8.20
C LEU A 107 -5.81 13.38 -9.64
N PRO A 108 -5.11 14.22 -10.42
CA PRO A 108 -4.76 13.90 -11.79
C PRO A 108 -3.79 12.72 -11.86
N SER A 109 -3.91 11.91 -12.92
CA SER A 109 -3.05 10.75 -13.16
C SER A 109 -1.55 11.12 -13.19
N SER A 110 -1.21 12.31 -13.66
CA SER A 110 0.17 12.83 -13.64
C SER A 110 0.74 12.98 -12.22
N THR A 111 -0.08 13.36 -11.24
CA THR A 111 0.34 13.45 -9.84
C THR A 111 0.58 12.05 -9.26
N MET A 112 -0.30 11.10 -9.59
CA MET A 112 -0.15 9.72 -9.17
C MET A 112 1.07 9.07 -9.82
N ALA A 113 1.30 9.30 -11.12
CA ALA A 113 2.47 8.79 -11.84
C ALA A 113 3.79 9.35 -11.27
N LYS A 114 3.82 10.64 -10.94
CA LYS A 114 4.97 11.25 -10.28
C LYS A 114 5.26 10.56 -8.93
N ARG A 115 4.24 10.32 -8.12
CA ARG A 115 4.39 9.63 -6.82
C ARG A 115 4.86 8.19 -7.00
N ALA A 116 4.32 7.46 -7.99
CA ALA A 116 4.78 6.09 -8.27
C ALA A 116 6.26 6.06 -8.66
N ASN A 117 6.69 6.98 -9.53
CA ASN A 117 8.09 7.10 -9.91
C ASN A 117 8.99 7.47 -8.71
N GLU A 118 8.58 8.41 -7.87
CA GLU A 118 9.27 8.78 -6.63
C GLU A 118 9.49 7.53 -5.73
N ILE A 119 8.45 6.74 -5.51
CA ILE A 119 8.54 5.52 -4.69
C ILE A 119 9.51 4.51 -5.32
N LEU A 120 9.29 4.17 -6.58
CA LEU A 120 10.00 3.07 -7.23
C LEU A 120 11.45 3.41 -7.56
N THR A 121 11.76 4.68 -7.80
CA THR A 121 13.08 5.14 -8.22
C THR A 121 13.82 5.83 -7.09
N ASP A 122 13.29 6.94 -6.59
CA ASP A 122 14.05 7.80 -5.66
C ASP A 122 14.16 7.16 -4.27
N VAL A 123 13.05 6.68 -3.73
CA VAL A 123 13.05 5.94 -2.45
C VAL A 123 13.85 4.65 -2.59
N GLY A 124 13.68 3.91 -3.69
CA GLY A 124 14.43 2.67 -3.92
C GLY A 124 15.95 2.90 -3.98
N ASN A 125 16.40 3.94 -4.68
CA ASN A 125 17.83 4.28 -4.74
C ASN A 125 18.38 4.74 -3.38
N LEU A 126 17.58 5.50 -2.62
CA LEU A 126 17.95 5.94 -1.28
C LEU A 126 18.16 4.73 -0.35
N ILE A 127 17.17 3.83 -0.29
CA ILE A 127 17.22 2.64 0.56
C ILE A 127 18.39 1.73 0.17
N LYS A 128 18.61 1.52 -1.11
CA LYS A 128 19.77 0.75 -1.59
C LYS A 128 21.07 1.34 -1.14
N LYS A 129 21.22 2.66 -1.19
CA LYS A 129 22.43 3.38 -0.78
C LYS A 129 22.65 3.34 0.73
N GLU A 130 21.61 3.66 1.52
CA GLU A 130 21.73 3.83 2.98
C GLU A 130 21.80 2.47 3.71
N HIS A 131 21.13 1.43 3.22
CA HIS A 131 21.03 0.13 3.87
C HIS A 131 21.80 -1.00 3.15
N ASN A 132 22.42 -0.70 2.00
CA ASN A 132 23.13 -1.67 1.17
C ASN A 132 22.31 -2.95 0.91
N THR A 133 21.05 -2.77 0.51
CA THR A 133 20.09 -3.85 0.24
C THR A 133 19.48 -3.73 -1.15
N ASP A 134 19.12 -4.87 -1.74
CA ASP A 134 18.38 -4.96 -3.01
C ASP A 134 16.90 -5.33 -2.81
N SER A 135 16.45 -5.43 -1.56
CA SER A 135 15.06 -5.73 -1.24
C SER A 135 14.59 -5.03 0.04
N VAL A 136 13.30 -4.67 0.09
CA VAL A 136 12.73 -3.89 1.19
C VAL A 136 11.24 -4.20 1.38
N VAL A 137 10.78 -4.23 2.63
CA VAL A 137 9.34 -4.21 2.96
C VAL A 137 8.87 -2.77 3.03
N ALA A 138 7.76 -2.47 2.34
CA ALA A 138 7.16 -1.14 2.30
C ALA A 138 5.71 -1.19 2.79
N ILE A 139 5.40 -0.51 3.90
CA ILE A 139 4.04 -0.49 4.46
C ILE A 139 3.34 0.81 4.03
N SER A 140 2.22 0.66 3.33
CA SER A 140 1.52 1.77 2.72
C SER A 140 -0.01 1.55 2.72
N HIS A 141 -0.70 2.18 1.79
CA HIS A 141 -2.15 2.32 1.76
C HIS A 141 -2.79 1.74 0.51
N GLY A 142 -4.12 1.63 0.55
CA GLY A 142 -4.88 0.99 -0.50
C GLY A 142 -4.79 1.67 -1.85
N MET A 143 -4.95 2.98 -1.95
CA MET A 143 -4.90 3.69 -3.24
C MET A 143 -3.49 3.71 -3.82
N ILE A 144 -2.47 3.96 -2.99
CA ILE A 144 -1.06 3.94 -3.42
C ILE A 144 -0.71 2.59 -4.03
N ILE A 145 -0.98 1.47 -3.32
CA ILE A 145 -0.61 0.12 -3.79
C ILE A 145 -1.40 -0.25 -5.05
N ARG A 146 -2.69 0.08 -5.12
CA ARG A 146 -3.50 -0.13 -6.32
C ARG A 146 -2.96 0.66 -7.51
N TYR A 147 -2.59 1.92 -7.29
CA TYR A 147 -2.02 2.73 -8.36
C TYR A 147 -0.65 2.20 -8.80
N LEU A 148 0.23 1.80 -7.87
CA LEU A 148 1.50 1.16 -8.20
C LEU A 148 1.29 -0.08 -9.07
N TYR A 149 0.28 -0.90 -8.76
CA TYR A 149 -0.08 -2.04 -9.60
C TYR A 149 -0.43 -1.60 -11.03
N HIS A 150 -1.32 -0.62 -11.20
CA HIS A 150 -1.69 -0.10 -12.52
C HIS A 150 -0.51 0.52 -13.25
N TYR A 151 0.30 1.30 -12.55
CA TYR A 151 1.51 1.92 -13.11
C TYR A 151 2.50 0.88 -13.63
N ILE A 152 2.78 -0.16 -12.86
CA ILE A 152 3.72 -1.23 -13.20
C ILE A 152 3.19 -2.09 -14.36
N THR A 153 1.88 -2.29 -14.44
CA THR A 153 1.24 -3.09 -15.50
C THR A 153 0.93 -2.28 -16.77
N GLY A 154 1.42 -1.04 -16.88
CA GLY A 154 1.32 -0.22 -18.09
C GLY A 154 0.01 0.57 -18.23
N HIS A 155 -0.71 0.79 -17.14
CA HIS A 155 -1.96 1.55 -17.10
C HIS A 155 -1.84 2.81 -16.20
N PRO A 156 -0.88 3.74 -16.48
CA PRO A 156 -0.65 4.89 -15.62
C PRO A 156 -1.77 5.95 -15.65
N ASP A 157 -2.64 5.89 -16.64
CA ASP A 157 -3.71 6.88 -16.86
C ASP A 157 -5.03 6.52 -16.17
N VAL A 158 -5.02 5.48 -15.34
CA VAL A 158 -6.22 5.07 -14.58
C VAL A 158 -6.68 6.21 -13.66
N SER A 159 -7.98 6.46 -13.63
CA SER A 159 -8.55 7.51 -12.79
C SER A 159 -8.50 7.13 -11.30
N ALA A 160 -8.45 8.14 -10.41
CA ALA A 160 -8.53 7.90 -8.97
C ALA A 160 -9.84 7.21 -8.56
N TYR A 161 -10.94 7.52 -9.25
CA TYR A 161 -12.23 6.87 -9.04
C TYR A 161 -12.19 5.38 -9.41
N ASP A 162 -11.62 5.04 -10.57
CA ASP A 162 -11.46 3.65 -11.00
C ASP A 162 -10.59 2.84 -10.04
N ILE A 163 -9.53 3.46 -9.50
CA ILE A 163 -8.67 2.82 -8.49
C ILE A 163 -9.46 2.45 -7.25
N ILE A 164 -10.31 3.33 -6.75
CA ILE A 164 -11.13 3.07 -5.56
C ILE A 164 -12.17 1.99 -5.84
N ASN A 165 -12.81 2.03 -7.01
CA ASN A 165 -13.92 1.17 -7.38
C ASN A 165 -13.51 -0.06 -8.19
N SER A 166 -12.23 -0.23 -8.52
CA SER A 166 -11.77 -1.34 -9.34
C SER A 166 -12.06 -2.69 -8.67
N LYS A 167 -13.10 -3.36 -9.16
CA LYS A 167 -13.59 -4.66 -8.64
C LYS A 167 -12.58 -5.80 -8.82
N GLY A 168 -11.58 -5.64 -9.70
CA GLY A 168 -10.61 -6.68 -10.04
C GLY A 168 -9.29 -6.62 -9.28
N TYR A 169 -8.90 -5.45 -8.77
CA TYR A 169 -7.58 -5.19 -8.18
C TYR A 169 -7.70 -4.53 -6.81
N ALA A 170 -8.68 -4.97 -6.03
CA ALA A 170 -8.87 -4.48 -4.68
C ALA A 170 -7.80 -5.07 -3.76
N PHE A 171 -6.76 -4.30 -3.47
CA PHE A 171 -5.85 -4.64 -2.38
C PHE A 171 -6.56 -4.40 -1.05
N SER A 172 -6.89 -5.48 -0.38
CA SER A 172 -7.44 -5.48 0.98
C SER A 172 -6.34 -5.23 2.00
N ASN A 173 -6.73 -4.97 3.25
CA ASN A 173 -5.75 -4.85 4.32
C ASN A 173 -4.89 -6.12 4.42
N LEU A 174 -3.59 -5.96 4.65
CA LEU A 174 -2.57 -7.01 4.73
C LEU A 174 -2.29 -7.75 3.42
N ASP A 175 -2.85 -7.32 2.30
CA ASP A 175 -2.47 -7.82 0.98
C ASP A 175 -1.03 -7.40 0.62
N LEU A 176 -0.37 -8.22 -0.18
CA LEU A 176 1.01 -8.06 -0.62
C LEU A 176 1.08 -7.83 -2.14
N LEU A 177 1.82 -6.80 -2.55
CA LEU A 177 2.26 -6.56 -3.92
C LEU A 177 3.78 -6.66 -3.98
N VAL A 178 4.33 -7.46 -4.88
CA VAL A 178 5.78 -7.56 -5.09
C VAL A 178 6.15 -7.00 -6.44
N ALA A 179 7.02 -5.99 -6.43
CA ALA A 179 7.54 -5.33 -7.62
C ALA A 179 9.07 -5.44 -7.68
N ASP A 180 9.61 -5.75 -8.85
CA ASP A 180 11.05 -5.72 -9.12
C ASP A 180 11.39 -4.55 -10.03
N VAL A 181 12.14 -3.62 -9.51
CA VAL A 181 12.53 -2.37 -10.18
C VAL A 181 13.99 -2.42 -10.56
N ASN A 182 14.24 -2.48 -11.86
CA ASN A 182 15.57 -2.39 -12.47
C ASN A 182 15.66 -1.07 -13.27
N PRO A 183 16.87 -0.57 -13.59
CA PRO A 183 17.01 0.64 -14.39
C PRO A 183 16.22 0.55 -15.70
N GLY A 184 15.23 1.43 -15.86
CA GLY A 184 14.36 1.52 -17.02
C GLY A 184 13.26 0.47 -17.14
N VAL A 185 13.16 -0.49 -16.20
CA VAL A 185 12.13 -1.54 -16.24
C VAL A 185 11.58 -1.79 -14.83
N CYS A 186 10.26 -1.73 -14.71
CA CYS A 186 9.57 -2.13 -13.49
C CYS A 186 8.64 -3.31 -13.81
N ASN A 187 8.84 -4.42 -13.14
CA ASN A 187 8.07 -5.64 -13.36
C ASN A 187 7.23 -5.98 -12.14
N LEU A 188 5.96 -6.31 -12.38
CA LEU A 188 5.15 -6.99 -11.39
C LEU A 188 5.65 -8.43 -11.26
N VAL A 189 6.05 -8.82 -10.04
CA VAL A 189 6.45 -10.20 -9.75
C VAL A 189 5.23 -11.03 -9.41
N PHE A 190 4.46 -10.59 -8.41
CA PHE A 190 3.16 -11.15 -8.07
C PHE A 190 2.36 -10.23 -7.13
N SER A 191 1.07 -10.50 -7.02
CA SER A 191 0.21 -9.93 -5.97
C SER A 191 -0.49 -11.06 -5.21
N TYR A 192 -0.61 -10.92 -3.91
CA TYR A 192 -1.29 -11.86 -3.05
C TYR A 192 -2.38 -11.17 -2.23
N HIS A 193 -3.56 -11.76 -2.22
CA HIS A 193 -4.72 -11.24 -1.50
C HIS A 193 -4.98 -12.05 -0.24
N TYR A 194 -4.68 -11.49 0.92
CA TYR A 194 -4.89 -12.14 2.21
C TYR A 194 -6.36 -12.51 2.43
N SER A 195 -7.28 -11.62 2.05
CA SER A 195 -8.71 -11.80 2.26
C SER A 195 -9.40 -12.80 1.32
N LYS A 196 -8.73 -13.24 0.24
CA LYS A 196 -9.29 -14.24 -0.68
C LYS A 196 -9.01 -15.65 -0.13
N PRO A 197 -10.00 -16.57 -0.15
CA PRO A 197 -9.74 -17.96 0.15
C PRO A 197 -8.62 -18.51 -0.76
N MET A 198 -7.68 -19.27 -0.20
CA MET A 198 -6.73 -20.01 -1.02
C MET A 198 -7.53 -20.97 -1.92
N GLU A 199 -7.54 -20.71 -3.23
CA GLU A 199 -7.99 -21.72 -4.17
C GLU A 199 -6.99 -22.89 -4.08
N ARG A 200 -7.41 -23.99 -3.43
CA ARG A 200 -6.62 -25.22 -3.45
C ARG A 200 -6.60 -25.70 -4.90
N LYS A 201 -5.47 -25.52 -5.56
CA LYS A 201 -5.21 -26.17 -6.84
C LYS A 201 -5.00 -27.67 -6.66
#